data_8112a27cdb501d818c2d6429c59b7e05
#
_entry.id   8112a27cdb501d818c2d6429c59b7e05
#
_cell.length_a   1.000
_cell.length_b   1.000
_cell.length_c   1.000
_cell.angle_alpha   90.00
_cell.angle_beta   90.00
_cell.angle_gamma   90.00
#
_symmetry.space_group_name_H-M   'P 1'
#
loop_
_entity.id
_entity.type
_entity.pdbx_description
1 polymer ?
#
loop_
_entity_poly.entity_id
_entity_poly.type
_entity_poly.pdbx_seq_one_letter_code
_entity_poly.pdbx_strand_id
1 'polypeptide(L)'
;MSKRILVVEDQDDNRQIIRDMLAGTGYEITEAENGEQALAAVAKQRPDLILMGIQLPILDGYEVTRRIKADPALRSIPVIAVTSHALNGEEQTARAAGCDDYVPEPYSPRHLLAKIRQYLLQ
;
A
#
# COMPACT_ATOMS: atom_id res chain seq x y z
N MET A 1 -18.10 -4.70 10.45
CA MET A 1 -17.27 -3.47 10.36
C MET A 1 -16.44 -3.48 9.10
N SER A 2 -16.34 -2.33 8.48
CA SER A 2 -15.60 -2.22 7.22
C SER A 2 -14.10 -2.30 7.46
N LYS A 3 -13.41 -2.99 6.57
CA LYS A 3 -11.95 -3.00 6.57
C LYS A 3 -11.46 -1.68 5.99
N ARG A 4 -10.33 -1.20 6.50
CA ARG A 4 -9.75 0.08 6.11
C ARG A 4 -8.47 -0.13 5.32
N ILE A 5 -8.38 0.53 4.15
CA ILE A 5 -7.21 0.47 3.30
C ILE A 5 -6.59 1.85 3.21
N LEU A 6 -5.29 1.94 3.47
CA LEU A 6 -4.53 3.17 3.24
C LEU A 6 -3.85 3.06 1.87
N VAL A 7 -4.11 4.03 1.01
CA VAL A 7 -3.49 4.10 -0.32
C VAL A 7 -2.45 5.20 -0.30
N VAL A 8 -1.19 4.83 -0.49
CA VAL A 8 -0.08 5.77 -0.52
C VAL A 8 0.42 5.89 -1.94
N GLU A 9 0.18 7.03 -2.56
CA GLU A 9 0.51 7.27 -3.97
C GLU A 9 0.56 8.78 -4.19
N ASP A 10 1.64 9.27 -4.82
CA ASP A 10 1.80 10.72 -5.00
C ASP A 10 1.01 11.30 -6.16
N GLN A 11 0.60 10.47 -7.12
CA GLN A 11 -0.12 10.93 -8.31
C GLN A 11 -1.61 10.78 -8.13
N ASP A 12 -2.34 11.88 -8.30
CA ASP A 12 -3.79 11.87 -8.12
C ASP A 12 -4.49 10.93 -9.11
N ASP A 13 -4.00 10.88 -10.35
CA ASP A 13 -4.59 10.00 -11.36
C ASP A 13 -4.50 8.53 -10.94
N ASN A 14 -3.37 8.14 -10.36
CA ASN A 14 -3.19 6.77 -9.89
C ASN A 14 -4.06 6.48 -8.68
N ARG A 15 -4.23 7.45 -7.78
CA ARG A 15 -5.15 7.28 -6.65
C ARG A 15 -6.58 7.14 -7.14
N GLN A 16 -6.96 7.89 -8.18
CA GLN A 16 -8.30 7.80 -8.74
C GLN A 16 -8.59 6.41 -9.30
N ILE A 17 -7.62 5.81 -9.98
CA ILE A 17 -7.75 4.46 -10.52
C ILE A 17 -8.04 3.47 -9.39
N ILE A 18 -7.31 3.60 -8.30
CA ILE A 18 -7.50 2.72 -7.15
C ILE A 18 -8.84 2.98 -6.47
N ARG A 19 -9.23 4.26 -6.32
CA ARG A 19 -10.55 4.58 -5.76
C ARG A 19 -11.67 3.94 -6.58
N ASP A 20 -11.58 4.05 -7.91
CA ASP A 20 -12.59 3.48 -8.79
C ASP A 20 -12.63 1.95 -8.69
N MET A 21 -11.46 1.33 -8.60
CA MET A 21 -11.36 -0.12 -8.47
C MET A 21 -12.01 -0.61 -7.18
N LEU A 22 -11.88 0.16 -6.10
CA LEU A 22 -12.38 -0.24 -4.79
C LEU A 22 -13.79 0.26 -4.50
N ALA A 23 -14.35 1.07 -5.40
CA ALA A 23 -15.73 1.55 -5.25
C ALA A 23 -16.68 0.37 -5.24
N GLY A 24 -17.63 0.38 -4.32
CA GLY A 24 -18.61 -0.68 -4.19
C GLY A 24 -18.17 -1.91 -3.42
N THR A 25 -16.90 -1.98 -2.99
CA THR A 25 -16.40 -3.13 -2.22
C THR A 25 -16.79 -3.06 -0.74
N GLY A 26 -17.12 -1.88 -0.25
CA GLY A 26 -17.38 -1.67 1.17
C GLY A 26 -16.15 -1.34 1.99
N TYR A 27 -14.96 -1.37 1.41
CA TYR A 27 -13.74 -0.97 2.13
C TYR A 27 -13.72 0.54 2.34
N GLU A 28 -13.25 0.97 3.51
CA GLU A 28 -13.00 2.38 3.78
C GLU A 28 -11.61 2.72 3.25
N ILE A 29 -11.52 3.81 2.49
CA ILE A 29 -10.28 4.21 1.85
C ILE A 29 -9.77 5.50 2.46
N THR A 30 -8.52 5.52 2.90
CA THR A 30 -7.81 6.75 3.24
C THR A 30 -6.64 6.88 2.28
N GLU A 31 -6.19 8.10 2.04
CA GLU A 31 -5.16 8.38 1.04
C GLU A 31 -4.04 9.21 1.63
N ALA A 32 -2.82 8.95 1.18
CA ALA A 32 -1.65 9.72 1.52
C ALA A 32 -0.86 9.98 0.24
N GLU A 33 -0.31 11.19 0.11
CA GLU A 33 0.40 11.59 -1.10
C GLU A 33 1.91 11.43 -0.99
N ASN A 34 2.41 11.19 0.22
CA ASN A 34 3.84 11.02 0.45
C ASN A 34 4.05 10.18 1.70
N GLY A 35 5.31 9.86 1.97
CA GLY A 35 5.65 8.99 3.09
C GLY A 35 5.34 9.58 4.46
N GLU A 36 5.52 10.89 4.61
CA GLU A 36 5.23 11.54 5.88
C GLU A 36 3.73 11.49 6.18
N GLN A 37 2.91 11.77 5.17
CA GLN A 37 1.46 11.66 5.33
C GLN A 37 1.04 10.22 5.62
N ALA A 38 1.72 9.25 5.02
CA ALA A 38 1.43 7.84 5.27
C ALA A 38 1.67 7.48 6.72
N LEU A 39 2.82 7.88 7.27
CA LEU A 39 3.13 7.60 8.67
C LEU A 39 2.15 8.29 9.62
N ALA A 40 1.79 9.53 9.31
CA ALA A 40 0.81 10.26 10.11
C ALA A 40 -0.56 9.58 10.06
N ALA A 41 -0.96 9.11 8.88
CA ALA A 41 -2.25 8.45 8.72
C ALA A 41 -2.31 7.14 9.51
N VAL A 42 -1.23 6.36 9.48
CA VAL A 42 -1.15 5.10 10.23
C VAL A 42 -1.21 5.35 11.74
N ALA A 43 -0.56 6.40 12.20
CA ALA A 43 -0.56 6.75 13.62
C ALA A 43 -1.94 7.23 14.08
N LYS A 44 -2.65 7.93 13.20
CA LYS A 44 -3.97 8.46 13.53
C LYS A 44 -5.03 7.38 13.55
N GLN A 45 -4.96 6.45 12.61
CA GLN A 45 -5.98 5.41 12.47
C GLN A 45 -5.36 4.20 11.77
N ARG A 46 -5.16 3.14 12.54
CA ARG A 46 -4.48 1.94 12.05
C ARG A 46 -5.27 1.32 10.90
N PRO A 47 -4.68 1.20 9.69
CA PRO A 47 -5.36 0.53 8.58
C PRO A 47 -5.27 -0.98 8.71
N ASP A 48 -6.12 -1.68 7.96
CA ASP A 48 -6.08 -3.14 7.90
C ASP A 48 -5.16 -3.62 6.78
N LEU A 49 -4.84 -2.75 5.83
CA LEU A 49 -3.96 -3.05 4.72
C LEU A 49 -3.44 -1.74 4.13
N ILE A 50 -2.21 -1.76 3.63
CA ILE A 50 -1.61 -0.60 2.98
C ILE A 50 -1.21 -0.97 1.56
N LEU A 51 -1.70 -0.17 0.59
CA LEU A 51 -1.17 -0.20 -0.77
C LEU A 51 -0.09 0.85 -0.83
N MET A 52 1.16 0.42 -0.95
CA MET A 52 2.31 1.30 -0.82
C MET A 52 2.94 1.58 -2.17
N GLY A 53 2.75 2.79 -2.68
CA GLY A 53 3.51 3.26 -3.81
C GLY A 53 4.98 3.40 -3.40
N ILE A 54 5.87 2.96 -4.26
CA ILE A 54 7.30 2.94 -3.89
C ILE A 54 7.97 4.26 -4.21
N GLN A 55 7.68 4.83 -5.38
CA GLN A 55 8.32 6.06 -5.80
C GLN A 55 7.55 7.26 -5.27
N LEU A 56 7.92 7.68 -4.07
CA LEU A 56 7.28 8.81 -3.40
C LEU A 56 8.30 9.92 -3.20
N PRO A 57 7.83 11.18 -3.18
CA PRO A 57 8.74 12.29 -2.84
C PRO A 57 9.09 12.24 -1.36
N ILE A 58 10.24 12.80 -1.02
CA ILE A 58 10.72 13.00 0.34
C ILE A 58 11.15 11.70 1.00
N LEU A 59 10.23 10.77 1.17
CA LEU A 59 10.44 9.51 1.89
C LEU A 59 9.81 8.40 1.07
N ASP A 60 10.64 7.54 0.46
CA ASP A 60 10.13 6.51 -0.44
C ASP A 60 9.37 5.40 0.31
N GLY A 61 8.62 4.60 -0.47
CA GLY A 61 7.76 3.58 0.11
C GLY A 61 8.51 2.47 0.84
N TYR A 62 9.74 2.18 0.45
CA TYR A 62 10.54 1.17 1.15
C TYR A 62 10.88 1.64 2.55
N GLU A 63 11.28 2.90 2.69
CA GLU A 63 11.60 3.44 4.00
C GLU A 63 10.36 3.52 4.91
N VAL A 64 9.23 3.93 4.34
CA VAL A 64 7.97 3.94 5.09
C VAL A 64 7.64 2.54 5.59
N THR A 65 7.78 1.54 4.70
CA THR A 65 7.51 0.14 5.06
C THR A 65 8.44 -0.33 6.17
N ARG A 66 9.74 -0.02 6.07
CA ARG A 66 10.69 -0.41 7.11
C ARG A 66 10.29 0.15 8.47
N ARG A 67 9.87 1.41 8.51
CA ARG A 67 9.44 2.04 9.76
C ARG A 67 8.18 1.39 10.33
N ILE A 68 7.23 1.06 9.47
CA ILE A 68 6.00 0.38 9.89
C ILE A 68 6.33 -1.00 10.44
N LYS A 69 7.18 -1.75 9.73
CA LYS A 69 7.51 -3.12 10.15
C LYS A 69 8.42 -3.15 11.37
N ALA A 70 9.10 -2.06 11.69
CA ALA A 70 9.92 -1.97 12.89
C ALA A 70 9.08 -1.71 14.14
N ASP A 71 7.84 -1.26 13.99
CA ASP A 71 6.96 -0.95 15.11
C ASP A 71 6.14 -2.20 15.47
N PRO A 72 6.29 -2.74 16.69
CA PRO A 72 5.54 -3.95 17.07
C PRO A 72 4.03 -3.81 16.97
N ALA A 73 3.50 -2.60 17.12
CA ALA A 73 2.06 -2.36 17.03
C ALA A 73 1.55 -2.35 15.58
N LEU A 74 2.45 -2.17 14.61
CA LEU A 74 2.06 -1.96 13.21
C LEU A 74 2.57 -3.04 12.27
N ARG A 75 3.55 -3.82 12.68
CA ARG A 75 4.23 -4.74 11.76
C ARG A 75 3.34 -5.86 11.21
N SER A 76 2.19 -6.11 11.83
CA SER A 76 1.26 -7.12 11.32
C SER A 76 0.36 -6.60 10.21
N ILE A 77 0.38 -5.30 9.93
CA ILE A 77 -0.42 -4.73 8.83
C ILE A 77 0.17 -5.21 7.50
N PRO A 78 -0.63 -5.88 6.64
CA PRO A 78 -0.11 -6.26 5.32
C PRO A 78 0.22 -5.03 4.47
N VAL A 79 1.38 -5.05 3.84
CA VAL A 79 1.82 -3.98 2.93
C VAL A 79 2.04 -4.58 1.56
N ILE A 80 1.28 -4.10 0.58
CA ILE A 80 1.43 -4.52 -0.81
C ILE A 80 2.14 -3.39 -1.55
N ALA A 81 3.34 -3.67 -2.05
CA ALA A 81 4.11 -2.70 -2.82
C ALA A 81 3.54 -2.60 -4.23
N VAL A 82 3.30 -1.38 -4.70
CA VAL A 82 2.85 -1.10 -6.07
C VAL A 82 3.89 -0.20 -6.71
N THR A 83 4.49 -0.64 -7.81
CA THR A 83 5.57 0.11 -8.42
C THR A 83 5.47 0.10 -9.94
N SER A 84 5.79 1.25 -10.55
CA SER A 84 5.84 1.38 -12.00
C SER A 84 7.21 0.98 -12.57
N HIS A 85 8.17 0.67 -11.71
CA HIS A 85 9.52 0.28 -12.13
C HIS A 85 9.78 -1.16 -11.76
N ALA A 86 9.33 -2.08 -12.61
CA ALA A 86 9.51 -3.52 -12.41
C ALA A 86 10.87 -3.95 -12.95
N LEU A 87 11.95 -3.44 -12.34
CA LEU A 87 13.30 -3.81 -12.71
C LEU A 87 13.71 -5.12 -12.04
N ASN A 88 14.73 -5.76 -12.58
CA ASN A 88 15.27 -6.98 -11.98
C ASN A 88 15.66 -6.70 -10.54
N GLY A 89 15.20 -7.56 -9.63
CA GLY A 89 15.52 -7.42 -8.22
C GLY A 89 14.58 -6.51 -7.46
N GLU A 90 13.64 -5.83 -8.12
CA GLU A 90 12.72 -4.92 -7.45
C GLU A 90 11.84 -5.65 -6.44
N GLU A 91 11.34 -6.83 -6.80
CA GLU A 91 10.53 -7.61 -5.87
C GLU A 91 11.32 -8.02 -4.64
N GLN A 92 12.59 -8.39 -4.82
CA GLN A 92 13.45 -8.78 -3.70
C GLN A 92 13.68 -7.58 -2.78
N THR A 93 13.89 -6.41 -3.37
CA THR A 93 14.06 -5.17 -2.60
C THR A 93 12.81 -4.86 -1.79
N ALA A 94 11.63 -5.02 -2.40
CA ALA A 94 10.38 -4.78 -1.70
C ALA A 94 10.21 -5.73 -0.52
N ARG A 95 10.47 -7.00 -0.72
CA ARG A 95 10.34 -7.99 0.34
C ARG A 95 11.38 -7.79 1.44
N ALA A 96 12.60 -7.39 1.08
CA ALA A 96 13.65 -7.08 2.06
C ALA A 96 13.27 -5.88 2.93
N ALA A 97 12.50 -4.94 2.38
CA ALA A 97 12.01 -3.80 3.16
C ALA A 97 10.84 -4.18 4.08
N GLY A 98 10.26 -5.36 3.90
CA GLY A 98 9.18 -5.85 4.74
C GLY A 98 7.82 -5.88 4.06
N CYS A 99 7.76 -5.59 2.75
CA CYS A 99 6.49 -5.69 2.02
C CYS A 99 6.04 -7.14 1.97
N ASP A 100 4.76 -7.35 2.19
CA ASP A 100 4.17 -8.71 2.20
C ASP A 100 3.89 -9.21 0.80
N ASP A 101 3.68 -8.28 -0.14
CA ASP A 101 3.42 -8.65 -1.52
C ASP A 101 3.90 -7.53 -2.44
N TYR A 102 3.89 -7.81 -3.74
CA TYR A 102 4.47 -6.91 -4.73
C TYR A 102 3.65 -7.00 -6.02
N VAL A 103 3.23 -5.84 -6.53
CA VAL A 103 2.44 -5.76 -7.77
C VAL A 103 3.11 -4.74 -8.69
N PRO A 104 3.73 -5.19 -9.79
CA PRO A 104 4.31 -4.24 -10.74
C PRO A 104 3.23 -3.62 -11.63
N GLU A 105 3.44 -2.37 -12.01
CA GLU A 105 2.57 -1.70 -13.00
C GLU A 105 3.10 -1.97 -14.41
N PRO A 106 2.24 -2.04 -15.42
CA PRO A 106 0.78 -1.96 -15.30
C PRO A 106 0.21 -3.25 -14.72
N TYR A 107 -0.76 -3.10 -13.84
CA TYR A 107 -1.41 -4.25 -13.22
C TYR A 107 -2.85 -4.35 -13.67
N SER A 108 -3.40 -5.57 -13.61
CA SER A 108 -4.82 -5.77 -13.82
C SER A 108 -5.55 -5.36 -12.54
N PRO A 109 -6.56 -4.47 -12.62
CA PRO A 109 -7.35 -4.13 -11.43
C PRO A 109 -7.93 -5.37 -10.74
N ARG A 110 -8.34 -6.35 -11.53
CA ARG A 110 -8.88 -7.60 -10.99
C ARG A 110 -7.83 -8.36 -10.19
N HIS A 111 -6.60 -8.39 -10.68
CA HIS A 111 -5.49 -9.07 -10.00
C HIS A 111 -5.16 -8.39 -8.67
N LEU A 112 -5.07 -7.06 -8.67
CA LEU A 112 -4.78 -6.30 -7.45
C LEU A 112 -5.90 -6.48 -6.43
N LEU A 113 -7.16 -6.42 -6.87
CA LEU A 113 -8.29 -6.60 -5.98
C LEU A 113 -8.30 -8.01 -5.38
N ALA A 114 -7.92 -9.02 -6.15
CA ALA A 114 -7.84 -10.38 -5.64
C ALA A 114 -6.79 -10.49 -4.53
N LYS A 115 -5.65 -9.84 -4.69
CA LYS A 115 -4.62 -9.83 -3.64
C LYS A 115 -5.11 -9.11 -2.39
N ILE A 116 -5.76 -7.97 -2.55
CA ILE A 116 -6.32 -7.23 -1.42
C ILE A 116 -7.28 -8.11 -0.64
N ARG A 117 -8.20 -8.78 -1.34
CA ARG A 117 -9.17 -9.65 -0.70
C ARG A 117 -8.51 -10.81 0.03
N GLN A 118 -7.43 -11.35 -0.55
CA GLN A 118 -6.71 -12.45 0.07
C GLN A 118 -6.19 -12.06 1.45
N TYR A 119 -5.67 -10.85 1.61
CA TYR A 119 -5.14 -10.38 2.88
C TYR A 119 -6.23 -9.92 3.85
N LEU A 120 -7.41 -9.57 3.36
CA LEU A 120 -8.48 -9.05 4.20
C LEU A 120 -9.57 -10.07 4.52
N LEU A 121 -9.47 -11.28 3.99
CA LEU A 121 -10.39 -12.38 4.30
C LEU A 121 -9.98 -13.01 5.63
N GLN A 122 -10.41 -12.42 6.69
CA GLN A 122 -10.10 -12.95 8.01
C GLN A 122 -11.35 -13.00 8.88
#